data_34e4bb3c78d8ab7a351480006ed87f82
#
_entry.id   34e4bb3c78d8ab7a351480006ed87f82
#
_cell.length_a   1.000
_cell.length_b   1.000
_cell.length_c   1.000
_cell.angle_alpha   90.00
_cell.angle_beta   90.00
_cell.angle_gamma   90.00
#
_symmetry.space_group_name_H-M   'P 1'
#
loop_
_entity.id
_entity.type
_entity.pdbx_description
1 polymer ?
#
loop_
_entity_poly.entity_id
_entity_poly.type
_entity_poly.pdbx_seq_one_letter_code
_entity_poly.pdbx_strand_id
1 'polypeptide(L)'
;YYLHQFSVKQPDLNWENPKLRQAVYDMINWWIDRGVGGFRLDVIDLIGKDTDNCVMAEGPMLHPFIREMSSHTFQRADLVTVGEAWSATPERAFLYSNPDGSELSMVFQFEHMVLDQQPGKEKWDLAPFPFVKFKKVFTKWQQALYQKGWNSLFLDNHDLPRAVSHFGNDEKYRVESAKMLATMIH
;
A
#
# COMPACT_ATOMS: atom_id res chain seq x y z
N TYR A 1 -10.94 20.66 -18.33
CA TYR A 1 -10.90 19.24 -17.92
C TYR A 1 -9.68 19.01 -17.05
N TYR A 2 -9.76 18.09 -16.12
CA TYR A 2 -8.66 17.62 -15.24
C TYR A 2 -8.81 16.11 -15.00
N LEU A 3 -7.71 15.45 -14.70
CA LEU A 3 -7.72 14.04 -14.34
C LEU A 3 -8.18 13.86 -12.89
N HIS A 4 -9.04 12.88 -12.66
CA HIS A 4 -9.40 12.39 -11.33
C HIS A 4 -9.69 10.88 -11.41
N GLN A 5 -9.07 10.09 -10.56
CA GLN A 5 -9.33 8.65 -10.47
C GLN A 5 -10.41 8.33 -9.42
N PHE A 6 -10.62 9.22 -8.48
CA PHE A 6 -11.63 9.11 -7.42
C PHE A 6 -12.77 10.12 -7.65
N SER A 7 -13.13 10.89 -6.66
CA SER A 7 -14.20 11.87 -6.77
C SER A 7 -13.85 13.01 -7.74
N VAL A 8 -14.86 13.51 -8.45
CA VAL A 8 -14.73 14.73 -9.27
C VAL A 8 -14.27 15.96 -8.47
N LYS A 9 -14.38 15.93 -7.14
CA LYS A 9 -13.87 16.99 -6.24
C LYS A 9 -12.44 16.77 -5.79
N GLN A 10 -11.78 15.72 -6.27
CA GLN A 10 -10.45 15.27 -5.85
C GLN A 10 -9.55 15.11 -7.07
N PRO A 11 -9.07 16.23 -7.66
CA PRO A 11 -8.19 16.18 -8.82
C PRO A 11 -6.87 15.51 -8.47
N ASP A 12 -6.37 14.67 -9.38
CA ASP A 12 -5.08 14.04 -9.25
C ASP A 12 -3.94 15.07 -9.42
N LEU A 13 -2.91 14.93 -8.61
CA LEU A 13 -1.72 15.78 -8.71
C LEU A 13 -0.87 15.37 -9.92
N ASN A 14 -0.40 16.36 -10.66
CA ASN A 14 0.50 16.13 -11.79
C ASN A 14 1.95 15.98 -11.32
N TRP A 15 2.37 14.75 -11.09
CA TRP A 15 3.72 14.42 -10.65
C TRP A 15 4.81 14.65 -11.71
N GLU A 16 4.47 14.83 -12.96
CA GLU A 16 5.44 15.25 -13.99
C GLU A 16 5.91 16.69 -13.77
N ASN A 17 5.13 17.51 -13.06
CA ASN A 17 5.50 18.88 -12.75
C ASN A 17 6.53 18.93 -11.59
N PRO A 18 7.79 19.33 -11.85
CA PRO A 18 8.83 19.36 -10.81
C PRO A 18 8.53 20.38 -9.68
N LYS A 19 7.78 21.44 -9.98
CA LYS A 19 7.37 22.40 -8.93
C LYS A 19 6.38 21.78 -7.94
N LEU A 20 5.49 20.91 -8.43
CA LEU A 20 4.58 20.16 -7.56
C LEU A 20 5.40 19.21 -6.67
N ARG A 21 6.30 18.43 -7.26
CA ARG A 21 7.15 17.50 -6.49
C ARG A 21 7.92 18.22 -5.41
N GLN A 22 8.54 19.36 -5.73
CA GLN A 22 9.25 20.18 -4.74
C GLN A 22 8.34 20.62 -3.60
N ALA A 23 7.14 21.10 -3.89
CA ALA A 23 6.18 21.51 -2.86
C ALA A 23 5.76 20.35 -1.94
N VAL A 24 5.64 19.12 -2.49
CA VAL A 24 5.39 17.91 -1.70
C VAL A 24 6.59 17.60 -0.80
N TYR A 25 7.83 17.69 -1.32
CA TYR A 25 9.05 17.45 -0.53
C TYR A 25 9.21 18.49 0.59
N ASP A 26 8.92 19.74 0.32
CA ASP A 26 8.95 20.81 1.34
C ASP A 26 7.94 20.54 2.46
N MET A 27 6.74 20.08 2.11
CA MET A 27 5.71 19.69 3.08
C MET A 27 6.15 18.49 3.92
N ILE A 28 6.71 17.44 3.31
CA ILE A 28 7.22 16.27 4.04
C ILE A 28 8.34 16.68 4.99
N ASN A 29 9.30 17.48 4.51
CA ASN A 29 10.42 17.98 5.31
C ASN A 29 9.96 18.87 6.48
N TRP A 30 8.92 19.65 6.29
CA TRP A 30 8.30 20.45 7.35
C TRP A 30 7.78 19.57 8.51
N TRP A 31 7.23 18.39 8.21
CA TRP A 31 6.81 17.43 9.23
C TRP A 31 7.97 16.69 9.87
N ILE A 32 9.00 16.30 9.08
CA ILE A 32 10.23 15.69 9.61
C ILE A 32 10.89 16.62 10.63
N ASP A 33 11.02 17.90 10.32
CA ASP A 33 11.62 18.92 11.21
C ASP A 33 10.82 19.10 12.52
N ARG A 34 9.58 18.62 12.58
CA ARG A 34 8.72 18.59 13.79
C ARG A 34 8.76 17.26 14.54
N GLY A 35 9.62 16.34 14.13
CA GLY A 35 9.85 15.08 14.82
C GLY A 35 8.88 13.96 14.47
N VAL A 36 8.23 14.02 13.30
CA VAL A 36 7.44 12.88 12.80
C VAL A 36 8.38 11.72 12.49
N GLY A 37 8.09 10.53 13.05
CA GLY A 37 8.93 9.34 12.91
C GLY A 37 8.63 8.48 11.67
N GLY A 38 7.72 8.91 10.78
CA GLY A 38 7.41 8.17 9.56
C GLY A 38 6.17 8.66 8.85
N PHE A 39 5.88 8.03 7.70
CA PHE A 39 4.76 8.40 6.82
C PHE A 39 4.07 7.17 6.25
N ARG A 40 2.74 7.25 6.16
CA ARG A 40 1.95 6.39 5.28
C ARG A 40 1.63 7.17 4.02
N LEU A 41 1.96 6.60 2.87
CA LEU A 41 1.76 7.22 1.56
C LEU A 41 0.53 6.62 0.90
N ASP A 42 -0.49 7.43 0.76
CA ASP A 42 -1.80 7.09 0.19
C ASP A 42 -1.66 6.79 -1.30
N VAL A 43 -2.18 5.65 -1.75
CA VAL A 43 -2.21 5.19 -3.15
C VAL A 43 -0.93 5.51 -3.93
N ILE A 44 0.21 5.23 -3.33
CA ILE A 44 1.53 5.62 -3.88
C ILE A 44 1.82 5.05 -5.26
N ASP A 45 1.22 3.90 -5.60
CA ASP A 45 1.34 3.26 -6.90
C ASP A 45 0.70 4.05 -8.06
N LEU A 46 -0.01 5.14 -7.76
CA LEU A 46 -0.68 5.99 -8.74
C LEU A 46 0.12 7.23 -9.15
N ILE A 47 1.24 7.56 -8.52
CA ILE A 47 1.94 8.84 -8.78
C ILE A 47 2.71 8.87 -10.11
N GLY A 48 3.09 7.71 -10.63
CA GLY A 48 3.87 7.57 -11.88
C GLY A 48 3.03 7.34 -13.12
N LYS A 49 1.80 7.89 -13.19
CA LYS A 49 0.89 7.71 -14.34
C LYS A 49 1.53 8.06 -15.67
N ASP A 50 1.15 7.32 -16.70
CA ASP A 50 1.38 7.68 -18.10
C ASP A 50 0.00 7.88 -18.75
N THR A 51 -0.46 9.13 -18.76
CA THR A 51 -1.80 9.48 -19.24
C THR A 51 -1.97 9.29 -20.74
N ASP A 52 -0.90 9.45 -21.51
CA ASP A 52 -0.91 9.32 -22.97
C ASP A 52 -1.14 7.85 -23.39
N ASN A 53 -0.60 6.91 -22.60
CA ASN A 53 -0.77 5.48 -22.82
C ASN A 53 -1.84 4.85 -21.93
N CYS A 54 -2.63 5.66 -21.21
CA CYS A 54 -3.69 5.19 -20.27
C CYS A 54 -3.18 4.25 -19.17
N VAL A 55 -1.92 4.39 -18.73
CA VAL A 55 -1.35 3.65 -17.61
C VAL A 55 -1.59 4.43 -16.32
N MET A 56 -2.58 4.03 -15.53
CA MET A 56 -3.02 4.80 -14.37
C MET A 56 -2.38 4.36 -13.05
N ALA A 57 -1.81 3.16 -12.99
CA ALA A 57 -1.09 2.63 -11.83
C ALA A 57 0.20 1.93 -12.28
N GLU A 58 1.19 1.83 -11.38
CA GLU A 58 2.47 1.16 -11.66
C GLU A 58 3.16 1.66 -12.95
N GLY A 59 2.96 2.94 -13.28
CA GLY A 59 3.50 3.53 -14.50
C GLY A 59 5.03 3.69 -14.50
N PRO A 60 5.63 4.02 -15.66
CA PRO A 60 7.08 3.97 -15.86
C PRO A 60 7.86 4.94 -14.96
N MET A 61 7.25 6.05 -14.55
CA MET A 61 7.88 7.06 -13.71
C MET A 61 7.67 6.84 -12.20
N LEU A 62 6.95 5.80 -11.79
CA LEU A 62 6.62 5.56 -10.40
C LEU A 62 7.86 5.44 -9.51
N HIS A 63 8.71 4.47 -9.76
CA HIS A 63 9.92 4.25 -8.98
C HIS A 63 10.94 5.40 -9.08
N PRO A 64 11.18 6.02 -10.26
CA PRO A 64 11.92 7.27 -10.34
C PRO A 64 11.41 8.37 -9.41
N PHE A 65 10.09 8.61 -9.35
CA PHE A 65 9.51 9.64 -8.47
C PHE A 65 9.60 9.27 -6.99
N ILE A 66 9.43 8.00 -6.62
CA ILE A 66 9.59 7.56 -5.23
C ILE A 66 11.06 7.74 -4.78
N ARG A 67 12.04 7.36 -5.61
CA ARG A 67 13.46 7.56 -5.30
C ARG A 67 13.82 9.03 -5.18
N GLU A 68 13.35 9.88 -6.09
CA GLU A 68 13.53 11.33 -6.00
C GLU A 68 12.97 11.86 -4.69
N MET A 69 11.72 11.51 -4.34
CA MET A 69 11.10 11.89 -3.08
C MET A 69 11.89 11.39 -1.88
N SER A 70 12.27 10.13 -1.85
CA SER A 70 13.04 9.54 -0.75
C SER A 70 14.38 10.25 -0.55
N SER A 71 15.12 10.52 -1.62
CA SER A 71 16.41 11.22 -1.56
C SER A 71 16.31 12.66 -1.04
N HIS A 72 15.21 13.34 -1.32
CA HIS A 72 14.95 14.71 -0.86
C HIS A 72 14.30 14.80 0.52
N THR A 73 13.80 13.69 1.06
CA THR A 73 13.00 13.68 2.29
C THR A 73 13.38 12.56 3.27
N PHE A 74 13.02 11.32 2.99
CA PHE A 74 13.04 10.21 3.96
C PHE A 74 14.47 9.82 4.37
N GLN A 75 15.46 9.98 3.49
CA GLN A 75 16.85 9.64 3.79
C GLN A 75 17.53 10.65 4.73
N ARG A 76 16.85 11.74 5.12
CA ARG A 76 17.37 12.73 6.07
C ARG A 76 17.37 12.25 7.52
N ALA A 77 16.53 11.30 7.87
CA ALA A 77 16.32 10.86 9.23
C ALA A 77 15.98 9.36 9.28
N ASP A 78 16.04 8.77 10.46
CA ASP A 78 15.61 7.40 10.70
C ASP A 78 14.08 7.36 10.75
N LEU A 79 13.44 7.06 9.61
CA LEU A 79 12.01 7.11 9.41
C LEU A 79 11.47 5.76 8.94
N VAL A 80 10.28 5.42 9.38
CA VAL A 80 9.50 4.31 8.84
C VAL A 80 8.50 4.82 7.80
N THR A 81 8.58 4.30 6.58
CA THR A 81 7.66 4.67 5.51
C THR A 81 6.89 3.46 5.00
N VAL A 82 5.59 3.60 4.83
CA VAL A 82 4.73 2.54 4.29
C VAL A 82 3.86 3.09 3.17
N GLY A 83 3.93 2.47 2.01
CA GLY A 83 3.11 2.81 0.85
C GLY A 83 1.85 1.97 0.77
N GLU A 84 0.73 2.57 0.45
CA GLU A 84 -0.45 1.84 0.02
C GLU A 84 -0.35 1.57 -1.47
N ALA A 85 -0.26 0.28 -1.87
CA ALA A 85 -0.02 -0.13 -3.25
C ALA A 85 -0.97 -1.25 -3.66
N TRP A 86 -2.15 -0.87 -4.16
CA TRP A 86 -3.19 -1.80 -4.60
C TRP A 86 -2.78 -2.63 -5.83
N SER A 87 -1.94 -2.06 -6.68
CA SER A 87 -1.49 -2.67 -7.93
C SER A 87 -0.15 -3.40 -7.79
N ALA A 88 0.45 -3.41 -6.60
CA ALA A 88 1.73 -4.08 -6.39
C ALA A 88 1.60 -5.60 -6.58
N THR A 89 2.59 -6.17 -7.27
CA THR A 89 2.75 -7.61 -7.41
C THR A 89 3.95 -8.11 -6.62
N PRO A 90 4.03 -9.41 -6.27
CA PRO A 90 5.19 -9.94 -5.57
C PRO A 90 6.53 -9.68 -6.27
N GLU A 91 6.51 -9.67 -7.61
CA GLU A 91 7.69 -9.47 -8.45
C GLU A 91 8.17 -8.01 -8.43
N ARG A 92 7.27 -7.06 -8.14
CA ARG A 92 7.58 -5.61 -8.12
C ARG A 92 7.68 -5.04 -6.71
N ALA A 93 7.10 -5.71 -5.72
CA ALA A 93 7.02 -5.19 -4.36
C ALA A 93 8.41 -4.91 -3.73
N PHE A 94 9.44 -5.68 -4.11
CA PHE A 94 10.80 -5.43 -3.64
C PHE A 94 11.39 -4.12 -4.15
N LEU A 95 10.90 -3.57 -5.25
CA LEU A 95 11.36 -2.27 -5.75
C LEU A 95 11.02 -1.15 -4.77
N TYR A 96 9.81 -1.20 -4.19
CA TYR A 96 9.39 -0.23 -3.18
C TYR A 96 10.14 -0.35 -1.86
N SER A 97 10.48 -1.58 -1.46
CA SER A 97 11.06 -1.89 -0.14
C SER A 97 12.45 -2.52 -0.25
N ASN A 98 13.22 -2.08 -1.22
CA ASN A 98 14.58 -2.54 -1.43
C ASN A 98 15.43 -2.30 -0.18
N PRO A 99 16.24 -3.30 0.26
CA PRO A 99 17.16 -3.15 1.39
C PRO A 99 18.18 -2.01 1.28
N ASP A 100 18.42 -1.46 0.09
CA ASP A 100 19.25 -0.28 -0.12
C ASP A 100 18.65 1.03 0.43
N GLY A 101 17.37 0.99 0.84
CA GLY A 101 16.68 2.15 1.40
C GLY A 101 16.37 3.26 0.38
N SER A 102 16.46 2.96 -0.91
CA SER A 102 16.31 3.97 -1.96
C SER A 102 14.88 4.46 -2.15
N GLU A 103 13.88 3.71 -1.69
CA GLU A 103 12.47 4.07 -1.81
C GLU A 103 11.78 4.09 -0.44
N LEU A 104 10.91 3.13 -0.14
CA LEU A 104 10.14 3.05 1.10
C LEU A 104 10.65 1.93 2.00
N SER A 105 10.24 1.92 3.27
CA SER A 105 10.54 0.80 4.17
C SER A 105 9.73 -0.44 3.80
N MET A 106 8.45 -0.26 3.41
CA MET A 106 7.53 -1.34 3.08
C MET A 106 6.31 -0.85 2.31
N VAL A 107 5.51 -1.76 1.78
CA VAL A 107 4.20 -1.46 1.19
C VAL A 107 3.11 -2.38 1.73
N PHE A 108 1.89 -1.87 1.83
CA PHE A 108 0.69 -2.67 1.97
C PHE A 108 0.27 -3.19 0.59
N GLN A 109 0.15 -4.50 0.44
CA GLN A 109 -0.47 -5.17 -0.70
C GLN A 109 -1.85 -5.71 -0.30
N PHE A 110 -2.76 -5.82 -1.24
CA PHE A 110 -4.17 -6.10 -0.96
C PHE A 110 -4.69 -7.43 -1.50
N GLU A 111 -3.85 -8.24 -2.13
CA GLU A 111 -4.28 -9.49 -2.77
C GLU A 111 -5.03 -10.43 -1.81
N HIS A 112 -4.62 -10.50 -0.55
CA HIS A 112 -5.29 -11.35 0.45
C HIS A 112 -6.63 -10.78 0.93
N MET A 113 -6.84 -9.46 0.77
CA MET A 113 -8.04 -8.76 1.25
C MET A 113 -9.23 -8.85 0.28
N VAL A 114 -8.97 -9.22 -0.98
CA VAL A 114 -9.98 -9.21 -2.06
C VAL A 114 -10.34 -10.61 -2.57
N LEU A 115 -9.90 -11.65 -1.88
CA LEU A 115 -10.04 -13.04 -2.36
C LEU A 115 -11.48 -13.54 -2.41
N ASP A 116 -12.35 -12.99 -1.60
CA ASP A 116 -13.77 -13.32 -1.50
C ASP A 116 -14.69 -12.24 -2.08
N GLN A 117 -14.14 -11.22 -2.72
CA GLN A 117 -14.94 -10.26 -3.47
C GLN A 117 -15.63 -10.92 -4.67
N GLN A 118 -16.91 -10.58 -4.86
CA GLN A 118 -17.70 -11.09 -5.99
C GLN A 118 -17.59 -10.12 -7.18
N PRO A 119 -17.23 -10.61 -8.38
CA PRO A 119 -17.17 -9.76 -9.58
C PRO A 119 -18.50 -9.05 -9.84
N GLY A 120 -18.43 -7.72 -10.02
CA GLY A 120 -19.59 -6.88 -10.31
C GLY A 120 -20.52 -6.61 -9.13
N LYS A 121 -20.09 -6.94 -7.90
CA LYS A 121 -20.78 -6.63 -6.66
C LYS A 121 -20.04 -5.59 -5.84
N GLU A 122 -20.70 -5.06 -4.84
CA GLU A 122 -20.09 -4.13 -3.88
C GLU A 122 -19.05 -4.87 -2.99
N LYS A 123 -18.09 -4.11 -2.45
CA LYS A 123 -17.02 -4.69 -1.61
C LYS A 123 -17.49 -5.41 -0.34
N TRP A 124 -18.75 -5.21 0.03
CA TRP A 124 -19.39 -5.85 1.20
C TRP A 124 -20.14 -7.13 0.85
N ASP A 125 -20.33 -7.43 -0.45
CA ASP A 125 -20.99 -8.65 -0.95
C ASP A 125 -19.96 -9.76 -1.10
N LEU A 126 -19.63 -10.43 0.02
CA LEU A 126 -18.57 -11.42 0.05
C LEU A 126 -19.07 -12.82 -0.36
N ALA A 127 -18.23 -13.55 -1.07
CA ALA A 127 -18.36 -14.99 -1.28
C ALA A 127 -17.82 -15.77 -0.05
N PRO A 128 -18.07 -17.09 0.05
CA PRO A 128 -17.44 -17.91 1.05
C PRO A 128 -15.91 -17.78 1.02
N PHE A 129 -15.31 -17.55 2.19
CA PHE A 129 -13.90 -17.22 2.30
C PHE A 129 -13.00 -18.36 1.80
N PRO A 130 -12.13 -18.14 0.80
CA PRO A 130 -11.33 -19.18 0.18
C PRO A 130 -10.02 -19.43 0.94
N PHE A 131 -10.07 -20.04 2.12
CA PHE A 131 -8.95 -20.21 3.05
C PHE A 131 -7.67 -20.79 2.40
N VAL A 132 -7.80 -21.75 1.49
CA VAL A 132 -6.64 -22.31 0.80
C VAL A 132 -5.94 -21.29 -0.10
N LYS A 133 -6.71 -20.43 -0.79
CA LYS A 133 -6.15 -19.33 -1.59
C LYS A 133 -5.47 -18.29 -0.71
N PHE A 134 -6.11 -17.92 0.39
CA PHE A 134 -5.55 -17.00 1.38
C PHE A 134 -4.17 -17.46 1.86
N LYS A 135 -4.07 -18.72 2.28
CA LYS A 135 -2.81 -19.33 2.70
C LYS A 135 -1.73 -19.29 1.60
N LYS A 136 -2.12 -19.56 0.35
CA LYS A 136 -1.22 -19.48 -0.81
C LYS A 136 -0.72 -18.07 -1.06
N VAL A 137 -1.57 -17.05 -0.93
CA VAL A 137 -1.19 -15.64 -1.10
C VAL A 137 -0.17 -15.24 -0.04
N PHE A 138 -0.39 -15.54 1.23
CA PHE A 138 0.59 -15.27 2.29
C PHE A 138 1.93 -15.94 1.99
N THR A 139 1.92 -17.23 1.64
CA THR A 139 3.16 -17.95 1.31
C THR A 139 3.88 -17.31 0.12
N LYS A 140 3.15 -16.98 -0.94
CA LYS A 140 3.70 -16.35 -2.15
C LYS A 140 4.41 -15.04 -1.82
N TRP A 141 3.76 -14.14 -1.08
CA TRP A 141 4.31 -12.84 -0.71
C TRP A 141 5.51 -12.96 0.24
N GLN A 142 5.45 -13.84 1.23
CA GLN A 142 6.57 -14.08 2.14
C GLN A 142 7.80 -14.61 1.38
N GLN A 143 7.62 -15.55 0.47
CA GLN A 143 8.72 -16.10 -0.33
C GLN A 143 9.29 -15.07 -1.30
N ALA A 144 8.45 -14.26 -1.93
CA ALA A 144 8.90 -13.26 -2.90
C ALA A 144 9.75 -12.16 -2.26
N LEU A 145 9.39 -11.73 -1.04
CA LEU A 145 10.08 -10.66 -0.32
C LEU A 145 11.19 -11.15 0.63
N TYR A 146 11.29 -12.45 0.87
CA TYR A 146 12.31 -13.00 1.76
C TYR A 146 13.71 -12.54 1.35
N GLN A 147 14.43 -11.88 2.26
CA GLN A 147 15.76 -11.28 2.06
C GLN A 147 15.85 -10.21 0.95
N LYS A 148 14.73 -9.77 0.39
CA LYS A 148 14.69 -8.76 -0.68
C LYS A 148 13.97 -7.48 -0.28
N GLY A 149 13.09 -7.57 0.70
CA GLY A 149 12.30 -6.43 1.14
C GLY A 149 11.44 -6.80 2.35
N TRP A 150 10.70 -5.83 2.88
CA TRP A 150 9.85 -6.03 4.03
C TRP A 150 8.40 -6.26 3.60
N ASN A 151 7.80 -7.36 4.05
CA ASN A 151 6.40 -7.67 3.80
C ASN A 151 5.54 -7.10 4.95
N SER A 152 4.80 -6.04 4.68
CA SER A 152 3.91 -5.44 5.67
C SER A 152 2.59 -6.20 5.73
N LEU A 153 2.41 -7.01 6.77
CA LEU A 153 1.21 -7.81 6.98
C LEU A 153 0.13 -7.01 7.71
N PHE A 154 -1.10 -7.10 7.23
CA PHE A 154 -2.27 -6.51 7.87
C PHE A 154 -3.53 -7.32 7.53
N LEU A 155 -4.62 -7.13 8.29
CA LEU A 155 -5.90 -7.82 8.08
C LEU A 155 -7.10 -6.88 8.03
N ASP A 156 -6.93 -5.62 8.34
CA ASP A 156 -7.94 -4.57 8.15
C ASP A 156 -7.29 -3.18 8.04
N ASN A 157 -8.07 -2.22 7.61
CA ASN A 157 -7.77 -0.80 7.66
C ASN A 157 -9.09 0.00 7.70
N HIS A 158 -9.00 1.34 7.58
CA HIS A 158 -10.16 2.23 7.61
C HIS A 158 -11.12 2.08 6.40
N ASP A 159 -10.67 1.46 5.30
CA ASP A 159 -11.45 1.23 4.08
C ASP A 159 -12.04 -0.17 3.97
N LEU A 160 -11.72 -1.07 4.91
CA LEU A 160 -12.05 -2.48 4.85
C LEU A 160 -12.83 -2.93 6.10
N PRO A 161 -13.57 -4.06 6.03
CA PRO A 161 -14.22 -4.66 7.19
C PRO A 161 -13.21 -4.95 8.30
N ARG A 162 -13.66 -4.94 9.56
CA ARG A 162 -12.83 -5.34 10.69
C ARG A 162 -12.37 -6.79 10.55
N ALA A 163 -11.10 -7.04 10.88
CA ALA A 163 -10.46 -8.35 10.69
C ALA A 163 -11.26 -9.50 11.29
N VAL A 164 -11.77 -9.35 12.52
CA VAL A 164 -12.53 -10.41 13.19
C VAL A 164 -13.86 -10.69 12.52
N SER A 165 -14.55 -9.65 12.03
CA SER A 165 -15.82 -9.81 11.31
C SER A 165 -15.63 -10.43 9.93
N HIS A 166 -14.50 -10.13 9.26
CA HIS A 166 -14.21 -10.62 7.91
C HIS A 166 -13.64 -12.05 7.93
N PHE A 167 -12.63 -12.31 8.75
CA PHE A 167 -11.85 -13.56 8.72
C PHE A 167 -12.15 -14.51 9.90
N GLY A 168 -12.97 -14.12 10.85
CA GLY A 168 -13.22 -14.86 12.06
C GLY A 168 -14.71 -14.99 12.41
N ASN A 169 -14.99 -15.05 13.70
CA ASN A 169 -16.34 -15.03 14.24
C ASN A 169 -16.40 -13.93 15.30
N ASP A 170 -17.19 -12.90 15.05
CA ASP A 170 -17.31 -11.71 15.91
C ASP A 170 -18.39 -11.81 16.99
N GLU A 171 -19.06 -12.96 17.07
CA GLU A 171 -20.05 -13.28 18.11
C GLU A 171 -19.44 -14.18 19.21
N LYS A 172 -19.72 -15.49 19.13
CA LYS A 172 -19.39 -16.47 20.18
C LYS A 172 -17.87 -16.65 20.37
N TYR A 173 -17.10 -16.61 19.28
CA TYR A 173 -15.65 -16.87 19.28
C TYR A 173 -14.82 -15.64 18.97
N ARG A 174 -15.32 -14.46 19.35
CA ARG A 174 -14.68 -13.18 19.02
C ARG A 174 -13.25 -13.06 19.56
N VAL A 175 -13.06 -13.44 20.82
CA VAL A 175 -11.74 -13.33 21.50
C VAL A 175 -10.75 -14.31 20.90
N GLU A 176 -11.17 -15.54 20.67
CA GLU A 176 -10.36 -16.60 20.09
C GLU A 176 -9.96 -16.24 18.65
N SER A 177 -10.92 -15.73 17.86
CA SER A 177 -10.68 -15.25 16.52
C SER A 177 -9.67 -14.11 16.50
N ALA A 178 -9.82 -13.11 17.36
CA ALA A 178 -8.89 -11.98 17.43
C ALA A 178 -7.46 -12.44 17.76
N LYS A 179 -7.32 -13.33 18.75
CA LYS A 179 -6.02 -13.90 19.14
C LYS A 179 -5.39 -14.72 18.02
N MET A 180 -6.18 -15.56 17.36
CA MET A 180 -5.72 -16.38 16.22
C MET A 180 -5.22 -15.51 15.08
N LEU A 181 -5.98 -14.48 14.69
CA LEU A 181 -5.61 -13.57 13.62
C LEU A 181 -4.34 -12.76 13.97
N ALA A 182 -4.24 -12.26 15.22
CA ALA A 182 -3.03 -11.60 15.68
C ALA A 182 -1.80 -12.53 15.63
N THR A 183 -1.93 -13.78 16.11
CA THR A 183 -0.84 -14.76 16.06
C THR A 183 -0.42 -15.09 14.63
N MET A 184 -1.33 -15.01 13.67
CA MET A 184 -1.03 -15.33 12.27
C MET A 184 -0.15 -14.27 11.60
N ILE A 185 -0.27 -12.99 12.00
CA ILE A 185 0.46 -11.89 11.35
C ILE A 185 1.68 -11.39 12.14
N HIS A 186 1.82 -11.79 13.41
CA HIS A 186 2.94 -11.45 14.29
C HIS A 186 3.85 -12.65 14.56
#